data_d0000eb223b23ec3bc3b3bfdc23375e7
#
_entry.id   d0000eb223b23ec3bc3b3bfdc23375e7
#
_cell.length_a   1.000
_cell.length_b   1.000
_cell.length_c   1.000
_cell.angle_alpha   90.00
_cell.angle_beta   90.00
_cell.angle_gamma   90.00
#
_symmetry.space_group_name_H-M   'P 1'
#
loop_
_entity.id
_entity.type
_entity.pdbx_description
1 polymer ?
#
loop_
_entity_poly.entity_id
_entity_poly.type
_entity_poly.pdbx_seq_one_letter_code
_entity_poly.pdbx_strand_id
1 'polypeptide(L)'
;LIKELYSQNLIINVENTYNTVTNAVAVTIKYGNLKTINSLQNVSSTVISDTYNLPKSTTDASAIVNDVDVYETGIYKSDCVDYTGKGTAVAILDSGFDCSHTVFQHKIDVEMITKNDVLDFLPNTNAANSFYRGTGSLKLSDVYYSAKIPFAYDYADKDADVSPYDSDHGTHVAGIIGGKDDVITGVAVNTQ
;
A
#
# COMPACT_ATOMS: atom_id res chain seq x y z
N LEU A 1 5.65 26.36 7.96
CA LEU A 1 4.63 26.41 6.93
C LEU A 1 3.22 26.18 7.49
N ILE A 2 2.90 25.01 8.11
CA ILE A 2 1.53 24.67 8.58
C ILE A 2 0.97 25.76 9.51
N LYS A 3 1.74 26.19 10.52
CA LYS A 3 1.33 27.27 11.43
C LYS A 3 1.04 28.57 10.68
N GLU A 4 1.84 28.90 9.69
CA GLU A 4 1.66 30.07 8.84
C GLU A 4 0.38 29.98 8.01
N LEU A 5 0.12 28.83 7.39
CA LEU A 5 -1.09 28.58 6.61
C LEU A 5 -2.37 28.77 7.44
N TYR A 6 -2.38 28.26 8.68
CA TYR A 6 -3.50 28.45 9.61
C TYR A 6 -3.63 29.90 10.06
N SER A 7 -2.51 30.58 10.43
CA SER A 7 -2.56 31.95 10.94
C SER A 7 -3.06 32.95 9.89
N GLN A 8 -2.83 32.67 8.62
CA GLN A 8 -3.33 33.47 7.50
C GLN A 8 -4.69 32.99 6.96
N ASN A 9 -5.32 32.02 7.61
CA ASN A 9 -6.60 31.42 7.20
C ASN A 9 -6.61 30.91 5.74
N LEU A 10 -5.48 30.38 5.30
CA LEU A 10 -5.29 29.89 3.92
C LEU A 10 -5.75 28.45 3.74
N ILE A 11 -5.74 27.64 4.81
CA ILE A 11 -6.15 26.24 4.80
C ILE A 11 -7.35 26.01 5.71
N ILE A 12 -8.15 25.00 5.38
CA ILE A 12 -9.28 24.51 6.18
C ILE A 12 -8.79 23.38 7.08
N ASN A 13 -8.05 22.42 6.51
CA ASN A 13 -7.56 21.26 7.21
C ASN A 13 -6.20 20.80 6.66
N VAL A 14 -5.41 20.14 7.49
CA VAL A 14 -4.23 19.37 7.07
C VAL A 14 -4.65 17.90 7.02
N GLU A 15 -4.62 17.33 5.82
CA GLU A 15 -5.01 15.95 5.58
C GLU A 15 -3.85 14.99 5.88
N ASN A 16 -2.63 15.37 5.42
CA ASN A 16 -1.45 14.54 5.62
C ASN A 16 -0.16 15.36 5.58
N THR A 17 0.91 14.80 6.16
CA THR A 17 2.28 15.35 6.10
C THR A 17 3.24 14.27 5.60
N TYR A 18 4.13 14.65 4.69
CA TYR A 18 5.11 13.77 4.07
C TYR A 18 6.51 14.30 4.35
N ASN A 19 7.36 13.49 4.95
CA ASN A 19 8.71 13.90 5.38
C ASN A 19 9.80 12.82 5.15
N THR A 20 9.47 11.71 4.52
CA THR A 20 10.39 10.60 4.27
C THR A 20 10.97 10.65 2.87
N VAL A 21 10.11 10.58 1.86
CA VAL A 21 10.53 10.60 0.44
C VAL A 21 10.42 12.00 -0.15
N THR A 22 9.45 12.77 0.32
CA THR A 22 9.22 14.16 -0.09
C THR A 22 8.90 15.02 1.12
N ASN A 23 9.22 16.31 1.05
CA ASN A 23 8.82 17.29 2.05
C ASN A 23 7.57 18.00 1.55
N ALA A 24 6.41 17.46 1.88
CA ALA A 24 5.12 17.94 1.39
C ALA A 24 4.04 17.88 2.47
N VAL A 25 2.96 18.61 2.24
CA VAL A 25 1.75 18.59 3.07
C VAL A 25 0.51 18.58 2.16
N ALA A 26 -0.40 17.65 2.43
CA ALA A 26 -1.72 17.64 1.81
C ALA A 26 -2.68 18.46 2.67
N VAL A 27 -3.37 19.39 2.05
CA VAL A 27 -4.26 20.33 2.75
C VAL A 27 -5.56 20.54 1.98
N THR A 28 -6.65 20.72 2.69
CA THR A 28 -7.90 21.22 2.13
C THR A 28 -7.90 22.74 2.18
N ILE A 29 -8.16 23.37 1.04
CA ILE A 29 -8.17 24.82 0.89
C ILE A 29 -9.42 25.31 0.19
N LYS A 30 -9.71 26.61 0.31
CA LYS A 30 -10.59 27.29 -0.64
C LYS A 30 -9.81 27.53 -1.93
N TYR A 31 -10.38 27.23 -3.09
CA TYR A 31 -9.71 27.36 -4.40
C TYR A 31 -9.07 28.75 -4.62
N GLY A 32 -9.72 29.81 -4.14
CA GLY A 32 -9.18 31.17 -4.22
C GLY A 32 -7.86 31.39 -3.47
N ASN A 33 -7.49 30.53 -2.53
CA ASN A 33 -6.25 30.64 -1.78
C ASN A 33 -5.05 30.00 -2.48
N LEU A 34 -5.27 29.20 -3.54
CA LEU A 34 -4.22 28.46 -4.23
C LEU A 34 -3.07 29.35 -4.71
N LYS A 35 -3.41 30.50 -5.34
CA LYS A 35 -2.40 31.43 -5.84
C LYS A 35 -1.56 32.06 -4.72
N THR A 36 -2.20 32.38 -3.60
CA THR A 36 -1.52 32.95 -2.43
C THR A 36 -0.58 31.92 -1.81
N ILE A 37 -1.04 30.69 -1.63
CA ILE A 37 -0.22 29.60 -1.08
C ILE A 37 1.00 29.34 -1.97
N ASN A 38 0.80 29.29 -3.30
CA ASN A 38 1.89 29.06 -4.25
C ASN A 38 2.94 30.19 -4.28
N SER A 39 2.60 31.37 -3.77
CA SER A 39 3.53 32.51 -3.68
C SER A 39 4.29 32.60 -2.36
N LEU A 40 4.02 31.72 -1.40
CA LEU A 40 4.73 31.72 -0.12
C LEU A 40 6.19 31.27 -0.30
N GLN A 41 7.10 31.92 0.41
CA GLN A 41 8.54 31.68 0.28
C GLN A 41 8.93 30.21 0.57
N ASN A 42 8.18 29.53 1.43
CA ASN A 42 8.45 28.15 1.85
C ASN A 42 7.65 27.10 1.05
N VAL A 43 7.04 27.51 -0.06
CA VAL A 43 6.29 26.64 -0.97
C VAL A 43 6.98 26.61 -2.32
N SER A 44 7.49 25.47 -2.70
CA SER A 44 8.17 25.26 -3.99
C SER A 44 7.16 25.12 -5.13
N SER A 45 6.09 24.39 -4.90
CA SER A 45 5.01 24.17 -5.87
C SER A 45 3.74 23.71 -5.17
N THR A 46 2.61 23.89 -5.83
CA THR A 46 1.32 23.35 -5.41
C THR A 46 0.73 22.49 -6.53
N VAL A 47 0.13 21.37 -6.17
CA VAL A 47 -0.56 20.46 -7.08
C VAL A 47 -1.96 20.25 -6.54
N ILE A 48 -2.96 20.33 -7.42
CA ILE A 48 -4.34 19.93 -7.07
C ILE A 48 -4.38 18.41 -7.16
N SER A 49 -4.82 17.77 -6.08
CA SER A 49 -5.00 16.32 -6.07
C SER A 49 -6.20 15.93 -6.92
N ASP A 50 -6.01 15.00 -7.82
CA ASP A 50 -7.11 14.37 -8.53
C ASP A 50 -7.89 13.44 -7.60
N THR A 51 -9.15 13.23 -7.93
CA THR A 51 -10.01 12.26 -7.24
C THR A 51 -10.02 10.98 -8.05
N TYR A 52 -9.61 9.89 -7.43
CA TYR A 52 -9.65 8.56 -8.01
C TYR A 52 -10.79 7.77 -7.39
N ASN A 53 -11.52 7.03 -8.22
CA ASN A 53 -12.49 6.05 -7.74
C ASN A 53 -11.81 4.68 -7.66
N LEU A 54 -12.22 3.89 -6.67
CA LEU A 54 -11.83 2.48 -6.63
C LEU A 54 -12.23 1.79 -7.93
N PRO A 55 -11.37 0.94 -8.50
CA PRO A 55 -11.76 0.12 -9.64
C PRO A 55 -12.97 -0.73 -9.24
N LYS A 56 -14.03 -0.67 -10.04
CA LYS A 56 -15.17 -1.56 -9.83
C LYS A 56 -14.70 -2.97 -10.17
N SER A 57 -14.81 -3.89 -9.21
CA SER A 57 -14.69 -5.31 -9.50
C SER A 57 -15.72 -5.67 -10.58
N THR A 58 -15.25 -6.05 -11.74
CA THR A 58 -16.10 -6.73 -12.71
C THR A 58 -16.18 -8.17 -12.25
N THR A 59 -17.27 -8.50 -11.58
CA THR A 59 -17.56 -9.85 -11.05
C THR A 59 -17.84 -10.88 -12.14
N ASP A 60 -17.19 -10.80 -13.27
CA ASP A 60 -17.17 -11.89 -14.23
C ASP A 60 -16.06 -12.88 -13.86
N ALA A 61 -16.32 -13.61 -12.78
CA ALA A 61 -15.51 -14.75 -12.31
C ALA A 61 -15.49 -15.95 -13.28
N SER A 62 -15.83 -15.74 -14.54
CA SER A 62 -15.77 -16.73 -15.60
C SER A 62 -14.63 -16.53 -16.58
N ALA A 63 -13.68 -15.68 -16.28
CA ALA A 63 -12.41 -15.71 -16.98
C ALA A 63 -11.70 -17.00 -16.60
N ILE A 64 -12.01 -18.06 -17.32
CA ILE A 64 -11.14 -19.22 -17.42
C ILE A 64 -9.80 -18.65 -17.83
N VAL A 65 -8.83 -18.65 -16.92
CA VAL A 65 -7.44 -18.39 -17.27
C VAL A 65 -7.07 -19.53 -18.21
N ASN A 66 -7.15 -19.26 -19.51
CA ASN A 66 -6.66 -20.21 -20.49
C ASN A 66 -5.15 -20.28 -20.32
N ASP A 67 -4.61 -21.47 -20.22
CA ASP A 67 -3.16 -21.74 -20.18
C ASP A 67 -2.36 -20.97 -21.26
N VAL A 68 -3.02 -20.52 -22.29
CA VAL A 68 -2.46 -19.75 -23.41
C VAL A 68 -1.89 -18.40 -22.97
N ASP A 69 -2.58 -17.67 -22.08
CA ASP A 69 -2.17 -16.31 -21.69
C ASP A 69 -0.85 -16.31 -20.91
N VAL A 70 -0.57 -17.35 -20.18
CA VAL A 70 0.65 -17.50 -19.39
C VAL A 70 1.86 -17.77 -20.30
N TYR A 71 1.67 -18.50 -21.38
CA TYR A 71 2.74 -18.73 -22.38
C TYR A 71 3.00 -17.50 -23.24
N GLU A 72 1.99 -16.70 -23.55
CA GLU A 72 2.14 -15.47 -24.33
C GLU A 72 2.92 -14.39 -23.60
N THR A 73 2.79 -14.29 -22.28
CA THR A 73 3.58 -13.35 -21.45
C THR A 73 5.06 -13.71 -21.37
N GLY A 74 5.45 -14.95 -21.74
CA GLY A 74 6.82 -15.43 -21.71
C GLY A 74 7.38 -15.66 -20.28
N ILE A 75 6.54 -15.63 -19.25
CA ILE A 75 6.93 -15.83 -17.85
C ILE A 75 7.54 -17.22 -17.61
N TYR A 76 7.11 -18.24 -18.38
CA TYR A 76 7.63 -19.61 -18.30
C TYR A 76 8.74 -19.92 -19.32
N LYS A 77 9.40 -18.92 -19.87
CA LYS A 77 10.63 -19.19 -20.63
C LYS A 77 11.67 -19.79 -19.68
N SER A 78 12.43 -20.76 -20.17
CA SER A 78 13.45 -21.48 -19.39
C SER A 78 14.41 -20.59 -18.61
N ASP A 79 14.63 -19.39 -19.12
CA ASP A 79 15.55 -18.41 -18.53
C ASP A 79 14.97 -17.68 -17.28
N CYS A 80 13.68 -17.84 -16.97
CA CYS A 80 13.01 -17.19 -15.85
C CYS A 80 12.58 -18.16 -14.75
N VAL A 81 12.72 -19.47 -14.93
CA VAL A 81 12.23 -20.49 -13.99
C VAL A 81 12.86 -20.40 -12.59
N ASP A 82 14.10 -19.90 -12.52
CA ASP A 82 14.83 -19.76 -11.27
C ASP A 82 14.58 -18.44 -10.51
N TYR A 83 13.85 -17.51 -11.11
CA TYR A 83 13.55 -16.20 -10.52
C TYR A 83 12.23 -16.22 -9.77
N THR A 84 12.26 -16.63 -8.51
CA THR A 84 11.09 -16.80 -7.64
C THR A 84 10.80 -15.57 -6.76
N GLY A 85 11.49 -14.45 -6.96
CA GLY A 85 11.39 -13.27 -6.12
C GLY A 85 12.08 -13.39 -4.76
N LYS A 86 12.95 -14.38 -4.57
CA LYS A 86 13.69 -14.58 -3.32
C LYS A 86 14.51 -13.36 -2.94
N GLY A 87 14.33 -12.87 -1.70
CA GLY A 87 15.03 -11.69 -1.19
C GLY A 87 14.52 -10.36 -1.78
N THR A 88 13.29 -10.34 -2.29
CA THR A 88 12.60 -9.12 -2.72
C THR A 88 11.33 -8.89 -1.91
N ALA A 89 10.86 -7.65 -1.90
CA ALA A 89 9.56 -7.28 -1.38
C ALA A 89 8.78 -6.47 -2.43
N VAL A 90 7.49 -6.70 -2.52
CA VAL A 90 6.58 -6.00 -3.43
C VAL A 90 5.52 -5.27 -2.62
N ALA A 91 5.40 -3.97 -2.83
CA ALA A 91 4.32 -3.18 -2.25
C ALA A 91 3.10 -3.20 -3.18
N ILE A 92 1.96 -3.60 -2.64
CA ILE A 92 0.67 -3.61 -3.34
C ILE A 92 -0.18 -2.49 -2.75
N LEU A 93 -0.57 -1.53 -3.58
CA LEU A 93 -1.45 -0.43 -3.22
C LEU A 93 -2.78 -0.67 -3.93
N ASP A 94 -3.77 -1.15 -3.20
CA ASP A 94 -5.03 -1.62 -3.77
C ASP A 94 -6.21 -1.41 -2.80
N SER A 95 -7.38 -1.95 -3.13
CA SER A 95 -8.66 -1.74 -2.45
C SER A 95 -8.90 -2.63 -1.24
N GLY A 96 -7.93 -3.41 -0.82
CA GLY A 96 -8.02 -4.36 0.29
C GLY A 96 -7.31 -5.66 -0.02
N PHE A 97 -7.01 -6.44 1.04
CA PHE A 97 -6.18 -7.63 0.93
C PHE A 97 -6.52 -8.64 2.02
N ASP A 98 -6.91 -9.84 1.63
CA ASP A 98 -7.11 -10.95 2.57
C ASP A 98 -5.77 -11.58 2.96
N CYS A 99 -5.15 -11.05 4.01
CA CYS A 99 -3.90 -11.55 4.57
C CYS A 99 -4.02 -12.98 5.10
N SER A 100 -5.24 -13.48 5.36
CA SER A 100 -5.48 -14.80 5.91
C SER A 100 -5.65 -15.89 4.84
N HIS A 101 -5.76 -15.51 3.57
CA HIS A 101 -5.99 -16.45 2.47
C HIS A 101 -4.89 -17.52 2.41
N THR A 102 -5.29 -18.77 2.13
CA THR A 102 -4.40 -19.93 2.16
C THR A 102 -3.19 -19.83 1.25
N VAL A 103 -3.32 -19.15 0.10
CA VAL A 103 -2.24 -18.97 -0.86
C VAL A 103 -1.05 -18.17 -0.31
N PHE A 104 -1.23 -17.44 0.80
CA PHE A 104 -0.17 -16.63 1.44
C PHE A 104 0.42 -17.31 2.69
N GLN A 105 -0.01 -18.53 3.03
CA GLN A 105 0.45 -19.24 4.23
C GLN A 105 1.71 -20.09 4.00
N HIS A 106 2.24 -20.12 2.79
CA HIS A 106 3.47 -20.84 2.49
C HIS A 106 4.71 -20.11 3.05
N LYS A 107 5.77 -20.86 3.28
CA LYS A 107 7.05 -20.29 3.74
C LYS A 107 7.83 -19.71 2.57
N ILE A 108 8.48 -18.58 2.83
CA ILE A 108 9.46 -17.97 1.94
C ILE A 108 10.88 -18.31 2.40
N ASP A 109 11.83 -18.25 1.47
CA ASP A 109 13.22 -18.64 1.75
C ASP A 109 14.01 -17.54 2.48
N VAL A 110 13.74 -16.29 2.18
CA VAL A 110 14.46 -15.11 2.70
C VAL A 110 13.50 -13.99 3.01
N GLU A 111 13.57 -13.46 4.21
CA GLU A 111 12.84 -12.25 4.61
C GLU A 111 13.68 -11.02 4.25
N MET A 112 13.15 -10.15 3.39
CA MET A 112 13.72 -8.83 3.07
C MET A 112 13.35 -7.80 4.13
N ILE A 113 12.12 -7.88 4.62
CA ILE A 113 11.58 -7.08 5.71
C ILE A 113 11.27 -8.03 6.88
N THR A 114 12.04 -7.89 7.94
CA THR A 114 11.87 -8.73 9.12
C THR A 114 10.84 -8.13 10.09
N LYS A 115 10.38 -8.95 11.02
CA LYS A 115 9.53 -8.49 12.13
C LYS A 115 10.16 -7.36 12.93
N ASN A 116 11.48 -7.34 13.07
CA ASN A 116 12.20 -6.29 13.78
C ASN A 116 12.22 -4.98 12.99
N ASP A 117 12.35 -5.04 11.67
CA ASP A 117 12.29 -3.84 10.83
C ASP A 117 10.93 -3.15 10.96
N VAL A 118 9.84 -3.94 11.00
CA VAL A 118 8.49 -3.40 11.23
C VAL A 118 8.37 -2.81 12.64
N LEU A 119 8.91 -3.48 13.64
CA LEU A 119 8.89 -3.00 15.03
C LEU A 119 9.65 -1.66 15.17
N ASP A 120 10.79 -1.51 14.52
CA ASP A 120 11.59 -0.28 14.53
C ASP A 120 10.92 0.87 13.74
N PHE A 121 10.13 0.53 12.74
CA PHE A 121 9.36 1.49 11.93
C PHE A 121 8.18 2.11 12.72
N LEU A 122 7.47 1.34 13.53
CA LEU A 122 6.23 1.75 14.20
C LEU A 122 6.34 2.99 15.11
N PRO A 123 7.39 3.17 15.94
CA PRO A 123 7.52 4.36 16.75
C PRO A 123 7.59 5.66 15.94
N ASN A 124 8.21 5.62 14.77
CA ASN A 124 8.35 6.76 13.89
C ASN A 124 7.02 7.15 13.24
N THR A 125 6.17 6.16 12.94
CA THR A 125 4.84 6.39 12.38
C THR A 125 3.86 6.91 13.42
N ASN A 126 3.94 6.41 14.65
CA ASN A 126 3.10 6.86 15.76
C ASN A 126 3.39 8.31 16.18
N ALA A 127 4.63 8.75 16.06
CA ALA A 127 5.02 10.13 16.38
C ALA A 127 4.45 11.17 15.41
N ALA A 128 4.04 10.78 14.24
CA ALA A 128 3.51 11.67 13.20
C ALA A 128 2.02 12.03 13.38
N ASN A 129 1.31 11.45 14.34
CA ASN A 129 -0.10 11.70 14.73
C ASN A 129 -1.16 11.65 13.61
N SER A 130 -0.78 11.44 12.37
CA SER A 130 -1.67 11.39 11.20
C SER A 130 -1.80 10.00 10.59
N PHE A 131 -1.03 9.05 11.10
CA PHE A 131 -0.92 7.72 10.52
C PHE A 131 -1.97 6.74 11.05
N TYR A 132 -2.49 6.96 12.25
CA TYR A 132 -3.44 6.04 12.89
C TYR A 132 -4.59 6.79 13.55
N ARG A 133 -5.84 6.41 13.25
CA ARG A 133 -7.06 7.02 13.83
C ARG A 133 -7.54 6.33 15.10
N GLY A 134 -7.03 5.15 15.41
CA GLY A 134 -7.40 4.40 16.61
C GLY A 134 -6.97 5.07 17.90
N THR A 135 -7.49 4.60 19.03
CA THR A 135 -7.08 5.03 20.37
C THR A 135 -5.77 4.34 20.75
N GLY A 136 -4.71 5.09 20.91
CA GLY A 136 -3.38 4.59 21.27
C GLY A 136 -2.42 4.54 20.08
N SER A 137 -1.35 3.76 20.24
CA SER A 137 -0.33 3.55 19.22
C SER A 137 -0.60 2.28 18.45
N LEU A 138 -0.31 2.29 17.15
CA LEU A 138 -0.31 1.10 16.30
C LEU A 138 0.70 0.09 16.85
N LYS A 139 0.27 -1.15 17.02
CA LYS A 139 1.11 -2.24 17.54
C LYS A 139 1.58 -3.12 16.40
N LEU A 140 2.66 -3.84 16.64
CA LEU A 140 3.18 -4.81 15.68
C LEU A 140 2.14 -5.87 15.27
N SER A 141 1.33 -6.34 16.23
CA SER A 141 0.25 -7.31 15.98
C SER A 141 -0.86 -6.79 15.07
N ASP A 142 -0.94 -5.50 14.87
CA ASP A 142 -1.99 -4.88 14.09
C ASP A 142 -1.63 -4.84 12.59
N VAL A 143 -0.34 -4.87 12.25
CA VAL A 143 0.17 -4.67 10.88
C VAL A 143 1.07 -5.78 10.36
N TYR A 144 1.65 -6.61 11.24
CA TYR A 144 2.51 -7.73 10.87
C TYR A 144 1.70 -9.03 10.88
N TYR A 145 1.50 -9.63 9.73
CA TYR A 145 0.72 -10.86 9.60
C TYR A 145 1.60 -12.11 9.57
N SER A 146 2.67 -12.09 8.78
CA SER A 146 3.59 -13.21 8.65
C SER A 146 4.91 -12.78 8.03
N ALA A 147 5.87 -13.69 7.93
CA ALA A 147 7.09 -13.48 7.16
C ALA A 147 6.80 -13.21 5.68
N LYS A 148 5.73 -13.80 5.13
CA LYS A 148 5.27 -13.57 3.75
C LYS A 148 4.61 -12.21 3.57
N ILE A 149 3.85 -11.76 4.59
CA ILE A 149 3.15 -10.47 4.62
C ILE A 149 3.65 -9.71 5.85
N PRO A 150 4.82 -9.04 5.75
CA PRO A 150 5.44 -8.39 6.90
C PRO A 150 4.73 -7.11 7.32
N PHE A 151 3.99 -6.48 6.41
CA PHE A 151 3.29 -5.23 6.71
C PHE A 151 2.06 -5.07 5.84
N ALA A 152 0.92 -4.76 6.46
CA ALA A 152 -0.29 -4.32 5.78
C ALA A 152 -1.01 -3.27 6.63
N TYR A 153 -1.56 -2.23 5.98
CA TYR A 153 -2.18 -1.08 6.64
C TYR A 153 -3.18 -0.39 5.71
N ASP A 154 -4.33 0.01 6.25
CA ASP A 154 -5.31 0.83 5.53
C ASP A 154 -4.97 2.33 5.68
N TYR A 155 -4.49 2.92 4.59
CA TYR A 155 -4.16 4.33 4.53
C TYR A 155 -5.37 5.24 4.28
N ALA A 156 -6.47 4.69 3.77
CA ALA A 156 -7.70 5.44 3.51
C ALA A 156 -8.45 5.74 4.82
N ASP A 157 -8.70 4.70 5.60
CA ASP A 157 -9.38 4.82 6.88
C ASP A 157 -8.41 5.05 8.05
N LYS A 158 -7.11 4.88 7.82
CA LYS A 158 -6.02 5.06 8.79
C LYS A 158 -6.17 4.12 9.98
N ASP A 159 -6.37 2.86 9.68
CA ASP A 159 -6.47 1.79 10.66
C ASP A 159 -5.73 0.52 10.21
N ALA A 160 -5.90 -0.58 10.94
CA ALA A 160 -5.23 -1.83 10.67
C ALA A 160 -6.13 -2.86 9.95
N ASP A 161 -7.37 -2.50 9.63
CA ASP A 161 -8.29 -3.38 8.91
C ASP A 161 -8.07 -3.26 7.40
N VAL A 162 -7.30 -4.17 6.85
CA VAL A 162 -7.00 -4.25 5.42
C VAL A 162 -7.91 -5.22 4.67
N SER A 163 -8.92 -5.76 5.34
CA SER A 163 -9.84 -6.75 4.75
C SER A 163 -10.54 -6.18 3.52
N PRO A 164 -10.70 -6.97 2.45
CA PRO A 164 -11.43 -6.52 1.28
C PRO A 164 -12.91 -6.31 1.62
N TYR A 165 -13.43 -5.11 1.43
CA TYR A 165 -14.82 -4.77 1.75
C TYR A 165 -15.72 -4.89 0.52
N ASP A 166 -15.43 -4.16 -0.55
CA ASP A 166 -16.24 -4.11 -1.77
C ASP A 166 -15.56 -4.79 -2.97
N SER A 167 -14.30 -5.16 -2.85
CA SER A 167 -13.51 -5.72 -3.96
C SER A 167 -12.36 -6.58 -3.43
N ASP A 168 -12.26 -7.78 -3.93
CA ASP A 168 -11.16 -8.72 -3.70
C ASP A 168 -9.99 -8.53 -4.69
N HIS A 169 -10.00 -7.45 -5.46
CA HIS A 169 -9.01 -7.16 -6.50
C HIS A 169 -7.57 -7.20 -5.97
N GLY A 170 -7.30 -6.56 -4.82
CA GLY A 170 -5.96 -6.57 -4.23
C GLY A 170 -5.50 -7.96 -3.81
N THR A 171 -6.40 -8.82 -3.33
CA THR A 171 -6.11 -10.23 -3.03
C THR A 171 -5.74 -11.01 -4.30
N HIS A 172 -6.47 -10.78 -5.41
CA HIS A 172 -6.16 -11.39 -6.71
C HIS A 172 -4.81 -10.95 -7.24
N VAL A 173 -4.52 -9.64 -7.22
CA VAL A 173 -3.21 -9.09 -7.63
C VAL A 173 -2.08 -9.72 -6.82
N ALA A 174 -2.23 -9.80 -5.50
CA ALA A 174 -1.26 -10.41 -4.61
C ALA A 174 -1.07 -11.91 -4.92
N GLY A 175 -2.16 -12.62 -5.21
CA GLY A 175 -2.13 -14.04 -5.61
C GLY A 175 -1.33 -14.27 -6.89
N ILE A 176 -1.54 -13.44 -7.91
CA ILE A 176 -0.79 -13.48 -9.17
C ILE A 176 0.70 -13.22 -8.94
N ILE A 177 1.04 -12.27 -8.06
CA ILE A 177 2.43 -11.93 -7.76
C ILE A 177 3.10 -13.06 -7.00
N GLY A 178 2.55 -13.47 -5.87
CA GLY A 178 3.31 -14.27 -4.92
C GLY A 178 2.51 -15.31 -4.13
N GLY A 179 1.28 -15.61 -4.52
CA GLY A 179 0.48 -16.67 -3.90
C GLY A 179 1.01 -18.06 -4.25
N LYS A 180 0.81 -19.03 -3.35
CA LYS A 180 1.14 -20.43 -3.62
C LYS A 180 0.31 -21.37 -2.76
N ASP A 181 -0.38 -22.29 -3.40
CA ASP A 181 -1.01 -23.46 -2.81
C ASP A 181 -1.01 -24.62 -3.82
N ASP A 182 -1.88 -25.61 -3.62
CA ASP A 182 -1.98 -26.79 -4.50
C ASP A 182 -2.65 -26.47 -5.85
N VAL A 183 -3.29 -25.32 -5.99
CA VAL A 183 -4.07 -24.91 -7.18
C VAL A 183 -3.41 -23.73 -7.90
N ILE A 184 -2.86 -22.79 -7.15
CA ILE A 184 -2.32 -21.53 -7.67
C ILE A 184 -0.82 -21.44 -7.37
N THR A 185 -0.06 -21.00 -8.37
CA THR A 185 1.35 -20.63 -8.22
C THR A 185 1.57 -19.27 -8.87
N GLY A 186 1.82 -18.25 -8.07
CA GLY A 186 2.17 -16.91 -8.53
C GLY A 186 3.56 -16.85 -9.15
N VAL A 187 3.86 -15.73 -9.79
CA VAL A 187 5.10 -15.53 -10.56
C VAL A 187 6.34 -15.48 -9.65
N ALA A 188 6.22 -14.83 -8.49
CA ALA A 188 7.31 -14.56 -7.56
C ALA A 188 6.98 -15.10 -6.14
N VAL A 189 6.81 -16.42 -6.04
CA VAL A 189 6.32 -17.07 -4.81
C VAL A 189 7.18 -16.84 -3.57
N ASN A 190 8.46 -16.54 -3.72
CA ASN A 190 9.41 -16.28 -2.62
C ASN A 190 9.60 -14.79 -2.33
N THR A 191 8.86 -13.86 -2.97
CA THR A 191 8.83 -12.44 -2.57
C THR A 191 7.99 -12.24 -1.29
N GLN A 192 8.23 -11.18 -0.58
CA GLN A 192 7.35 -10.65 0.47
C GLN A 192 6.33 -9.70 -0.12
#